data_201ecbeb4ebdadf360142f31bc05e168
#
_entry.id   201ecbeb4ebdadf360142f31bc05e168
#
_cell.length_a   1.000
_cell.length_b   1.000
_cell.length_c   1.000
_cell.angle_alpha   90.00
_cell.angle_beta   90.00
_cell.angle_gamma   90.00
#
_symmetry.space_group_name_H-M   'P 1'
#
loop_
_entity.id
_entity.type
_entity.pdbx_description
1 polymer ?
#
loop_
_entity_poly.entity_id
_entity_poly.type
_entity_poly.pdbx_seq_one_letter_code
_entity_poly.pdbx_strand_id
1 'polypeptide(L)' 'MKFQELDGVKTLRDFPNSGIKRGDIGTVLASFTKPNEAYEVEFCSETGETKALFAILSKDLEILKINRRFIHP' A
#
# COMPACT_ATOMS: atom_id res chain seq x y z
N MET A 1 -11.12 -10.07 -3.27
CA MET A 1 -10.26 -9.09 -2.56
C MET A 1 -10.06 -7.86 -3.42
N LYS A 2 -10.03 -6.70 -2.81
CA LYS A 2 -9.92 -5.43 -3.53
C LYS A 2 -8.53 -5.23 -4.16
N PHE A 3 -7.49 -5.65 -3.45
CA PHE A 3 -6.12 -5.55 -3.92
C PHE A 3 -5.47 -6.91 -3.91
N GLN A 4 -4.43 -7.06 -4.72
CA GLN A 4 -3.68 -8.30 -4.84
C GLN A 4 -2.24 -8.10 -4.37
N GLU A 5 -1.57 -9.20 -4.08
CA GLU A 5 -0.16 -9.18 -3.71
C GLU A 5 0.64 -8.43 -4.77
N LEU A 6 1.55 -7.60 -4.32
CA LEU A 6 2.44 -6.74 -5.11
C LEU A 6 1.75 -5.55 -5.79
N ASP A 7 0.45 -5.35 -5.55
CA ASP A 7 -0.19 -4.11 -6.00
C ASP A 7 0.42 -2.91 -5.30
N GLY A 8 0.62 -1.82 -6.05
CA GLY A 8 0.95 -0.53 -5.47
C GLY A 8 -0.31 0.13 -4.95
N VAL A 9 -0.25 0.68 -3.75
CA VAL A 9 -1.39 1.34 -3.12
C VAL A 9 -0.96 2.66 -2.50
N LYS A 10 -1.93 3.55 -2.36
CA LYS A 10 -1.74 4.87 -1.76
C LYS A 10 -2.60 4.96 -0.52
N THR A 11 -2.06 5.51 0.55
CA THR A 11 -2.82 5.70 1.78
C THR A 11 -3.78 6.87 1.65
N LEU A 12 -4.95 6.73 2.29
CA LEU A 12 -6.00 7.74 2.27
C LEU A 12 -6.06 8.55 3.57
N ARG A 13 -5.18 8.24 4.53
CA ARG A 13 -5.07 9.00 5.77
C ARG A 13 -3.66 8.88 6.35
N ASP A 14 -3.41 9.64 7.40
CA ASP A 14 -2.13 9.61 8.10
C ASP A 14 -2.09 8.42 9.07
N PHE A 15 -0.87 7.88 9.26
CA PHE A 15 -0.58 6.87 10.27
C PHE A 15 0.63 7.36 11.05
N PRO A 16 0.42 8.31 11.98
CA PRO A 16 1.55 8.98 12.62
C PRO A 16 2.43 8.05 13.44
N ASN A 17 1.87 7.00 14.03
CA ASN A 17 2.67 6.05 14.80
C ASN A 17 3.66 5.26 13.91
N SER A 18 3.42 5.23 12.62
CA SER A 18 4.28 4.53 11.66
C SER A 18 5.08 5.49 10.80
N GLY A 19 4.92 6.79 11.00
CA GLY A 19 5.62 7.78 10.19
C GLY A 19 5.11 7.86 8.76
N ILE A 20 3.90 7.40 8.51
CA ILE A 20 3.30 7.37 7.18
C ILE A 20 2.26 8.46 7.08
N LYS A 21 2.24 9.18 5.98
CA LYS A 21 1.31 10.29 5.73
C LYS A 21 0.35 9.94 4.61
N ARG A 22 -0.81 10.56 4.65
CA ARG A 22 -1.79 10.45 3.58
C ARG A 22 -1.09 10.69 2.23
N GLY A 23 -1.34 9.79 1.29
CA GLY A 23 -0.74 9.90 -0.04
C GLY A 23 0.55 9.12 -0.20
N ASP A 24 1.10 8.56 0.88
CA ASP A 24 2.30 7.73 0.77
C ASP A 24 1.96 6.44 0.03
N ILE A 25 2.93 5.95 -0.72
CA ILE A 25 2.77 4.80 -1.59
C ILE A 25 3.50 3.61 -1.01
N GLY A 26 2.82 2.46 -0.99
CA GLY A 26 3.40 1.23 -0.54
C GLY A 26 3.02 0.07 -1.45
N THR A 27 3.47 -1.12 -1.08
CA THR A 27 3.23 -2.34 -1.82
C THR A 27 2.51 -3.35 -0.94
N VAL A 28 1.46 -3.96 -1.47
CA VAL A 28 0.71 -5.00 -0.76
C VAL A 28 1.54 -6.28 -0.72
N LEU A 29 1.80 -6.80 0.48
CA LEU A 29 2.52 -8.06 0.65
C LEU A 29 1.61 -9.21 1.03
N ALA A 30 0.50 -8.94 1.72
CA ALA A 30 -0.41 -9.98 2.15
C ALA A 30 -1.81 -9.40 2.34
N SER A 31 -2.81 -10.26 2.39
CA SER A 31 -4.19 -9.83 2.59
C SER A 31 -4.81 -10.63 3.73
N PHE A 32 -5.73 -9.99 4.43
CA PHE A 32 -6.47 -10.58 5.53
C PHE A 32 -7.95 -10.32 5.34
N THR A 33 -8.78 -11.28 5.67
CA THR A 33 -10.23 -11.13 5.55
C THR A 33 -10.91 -10.98 6.90
N LYS A 34 -10.25 -11.38 7.96
CA LYS A 34 -10.84 -11.37 9.31
C LYS A 34 -9.92 -10.65 10.27
N PRO A 35 -10.45 -9.91 11.23
CA PRO A 35 -11.88 -9.62 11.42
C PRO A 35 -12.45 -8.69 10.35
N ASN A 36 -11.60 -7.94 9.63
CA ASN A 36 -11.98 -7.04 8.56
C ASN A 36 -11.01 -7.19 7.41
N GLU A 37 -11.45 -6.80 6.22
CA GLU A 37 -10.55 -6.81 5.07
C GLU A 37 -9.44 -5.79 5.29
N ALA A 38 -8.21 -6.28 5.27
CA ALA A 38 -7.02 -5.46 5.51
C ALA A 38 -5.86 -6.02 4.69
N TYR A 39 -4.83 -5.21 4.56
CA TYR A 39 -3.65 -5.60 3.78
C TYR A 39 -2.40 -5.23 4.54
N GLU A 40 -1.41 -6.13 4.52
CA GLU A 40 -0.09 -5.80 5.00
C GLU A 40 0.62 -5.04 3.91
N VAL A 41 1.05 -3.81 4.22
CA VAL A 41 1.62 -2.90 3.24
C VAL A 41 3.02 -2.53 3.68
N GLU A 42 3.95 -2.63 2.76
CA GLU A 42 5.33 -2.24 2.97
C GLU A 42 5.59 -0.88 2.31
N PHE A 43 6.17 0.02 3.08
CA PHE A 43 6.61 1.33 2.59
C PHE A 43 8.13 1.36 2.61
N CYS A 44 8.73 1.76 1.50
CA CYS A 44 10.18 1.80 1.37
C CYS A 44 10.67 3.23 1.25
N SER A 45 11.90 3.46 1.72
CA SER A 45 12.59 4.72 1.52
C SER A 45 13.09 4.81 0.08
N GLU A 46 13.63 5.98 -0.28
CA GLU A 46 14.18 6.19 -1.61
C GLU A 46 15.33 5.22 -1.91
N THR A 47 16.03 4.76 -0.88
CA THR A 47 17.13 3.81 -1.05
C THR A 47 16.69 2.36 -1.04
N GLY A 48 15.39 2.11 -0.95
CA GLY A 48 14.83 0.75 -1.00
C GLY A 48 14.74 0.04 0.34
N GLU A 49 15.13 0.70 1.43
CA GLU A 49 15.00 0.10 2.76
C GLU A 49 13.58 0.17 3.25
N THR A 50 13.14 -0.84 4.00
CA THR A 50 11.82 -0.84 4.58
C THR A 50 11.70 0.27 5.62
N LYS A 51 10.79 1.21 5.37
CA LYS A 51 10.51 2.32 6.26
C LYS A 51 9.42 1.95 7.25
N ALA A 52 8.41 1.21 6.80
CA ALA A 52 7.31 0.77 7.65
C ALA A 52 6.66 -0.46 7.01
N LEU A 53 6.08 -1.32 7.85
CA LEU A 53 5.40 -2.52 7.40
C LEU A 53 4.31 -2.81 8.42
N PHE A 54 3.04 -2.65 8.04
CA PHE A 54 1.94 -2.84 8.95
C PHE A 54 0.63 -3.08 8.20
N ALA A 55 -0.39 -3.55 8.92
CA ALA A 55 -1.69 -3.85 8.33
C ALA A 55 -2.54 -2.59 8.27
N ILE A 56 -3.17 -2.37 7.11
CA ILE A 56 -4.02 -1.21 6.86
C ILE A 56 -5.37 -1.71 6.35
N LEU A 57 -6.46 -1.16 6.89
CA LEU A 57 -7.79 -1.52 6.45
C LEU A 57 -7.99 -1.15 4.98
N SER A 58 -8.74 -1.98 4.27
CA SER A 58 -9.01 -1.79 2.84
C SER A 58 -9.57 -0.39 2.56
N LYS A 59 -10.43 0.12 3.44
CA LYS A 59 -11.07 1.42 3.23
C LYS A 59 -10.08 2.60 3.28
N ASP A 60 -8.90 2.38 3.83
CA ASP A 60 -7.89 3.44 3.98
C ASP A 60 -6.83 3.39 2.88
N LEU A 61 -7.06 2.59 1.84
CA LEU A 61 -6.14 2.43 0.73
C LEU A 61 -6.84 2.65 -0.60
N GLU A 62 -6.07 3.09 -1.58
CA GLU A 62 -6.52 3.27 -2.95
C GLU A 62 -5.49 2.65 -3.88
N ILE A 63 -5.94 1.99 -4.94
CA ILE A 63 -5.01 1.39 -5.90
C ILE A 63 -4.22 2.48 -6.60
N LEU A 64 -2.92 2.26 -6.74
CA LEU A 64 -2.08 3.15 -7.52
C LEU A 64 -2.16 2.71 -8.97
N LYS A 65 -2.75 3.57 -9.80
CA LYS A 65 -2.92 3.26 -11.22
C LYS A 65 -1.75 3.81 -12.02
N ILE A 66 -1.16 2.93 -12.81
CA ILE A 66 -0.06 3.30 -13.68
C ILE A 66 -0.57 3.28 -15.12
N ASN A 67 -0.24 4.31 -15.89
CA ASN A 67 -0.60 4.34 -17.30
C ASN A 67 0.31 3.41 -18.07
N ARG A 68 -0.21 2.25 -18.42
CA ARG A 68 0.58 1.19 -19.05
C ARG A 68 0.91 1.44 -20.52
N ARG A 69 0.36 2.48 -21.11
CA ARG A 69 0.66 2.80 -22.50
C ARG A 69 2.13 3.10 -22.74
N PHE A 70 2.78 3.62 -21.72
CA PHE A 70 4.17 4.04 -21.85
C PHE A 70 5.14 2.91 -21.52
N ILE A 71 4.63 1.73 -21.21
CA ILE A 71 5.46 0.59 -20.81
C ILE A 71 5.56 -0.44 -21.93
N HIS A 72 4.72 -0.33 -22.93
CA HIS A 72 4.71 -1.28 -24.04
C HIS A 72 5.93 -1.07 -24.92
N PRO A 73 6.55 -2.17 -25.33
CA PRO A 73 7.62 -2.09 -26.31
C PRO A 73 7.10 -1.62 -27.64
#